data_aa7578b859bca94d87daab2f503df6b8
#
_entry.id   aa7578b859bca94d87daab2f503df6b8
#
_cell.length_a   1.000
_cell.length_b   1.000
_cell.length_c   1.000
_cell.angle_alpha   90.00
_cell.angle_beta   90.00
_cell.angle_gamma   90.00
#
_symmetry.space_group_name_H-M   'P 1'
#
loop_
_entity.id
_entity.type
_entity.pdbx_description
1 polymer ?
#
loop_
_entity_poly.entity_id
_entity_poly.type
_entity_poly.pdbx_seq_one_letter_code
_entity_poly.pdbx_strand_id
1 'polypeptide(L)'
;LMRGIFGADEISGGQLELNGECLRFTSPGQAVKKGVAFLTEDRKDQGIFSQQGVRENISVVSLKKLKNLWFLSSRKENQFAREQCEKLTVKTSSIHKKIAELSGGNQQKALLARWLAMDPEILILDEPTKGIDVGAKAEIYRIIRDIAAQGISVIVVSSELPEIIGLSDRIYAVSYTHLRAHE
;
A
#
# COMPACT_ATOMS: atom_id res chain seq x y z
N LEU A 1 -11.54 -7.16 -7.50
CA LEU A 1 -12.37 -6.13 -6.89
C LEU A 1 -11.51 -4.94 -6.42
N MET A 2 -10.47 -5.14 -5.57
CA MET A 2 -9.67 -4.03 -5.00
C MET A 2 -8.96 -3.20 -6.07
N ARG A 3 -8.39 -3.84 -7.10
CA ARG A 3 -7.81 -3.16 -8.26
C ARG A 3 -8.82 -2.30 -9.02
N GLY A 4 -10.08 -2.78 -9.15
CA GLY A 4 -11.17 -1.99 -9.73
C GLY A 4 -11.52 -0.76 -8.89
N ILE A 5 -11.67 -0.93 -7.57
CA ILE A 5 -11.90 0.20 -6.64
C ILE A 5 -10.77 1.24 -6.73
N PHE A 6 -9.53 0.80 -6.92
CA PHE A 6 -8.38 1.68 -7.10
C PHE A 6 -8.28 2.29 -8.52
N GLY A 7 -9.15 1.85 -9.46
CA GLY A 7 -9.14 2.32 -10.85
C GLY A 7 -8.00 1.76 -11.71
N ALA A 8 -7.43 0.62 -11.29
CA ALA A 8 -6.41 -0.11 -12.06
C ALA A 8 -7.04 -1.10 -13.07
N ASP A 9 -8.26 -1.56 -12.78
CA ASP A 9 -9.05 -2.43 -13.67
C ASP A 9 -10.43 -1.80 -13.90
N GLU A 10 -11.07 -2.10 -15.01
CA GLU A 10 -12.45 -1.67 -15.30
C GLU A 10 -13.45 -2.38 -14.40
N ILE A 11 -14.43 -1.63 -13.90
CA ILE A 11 -15.56 -2.16 -13.14
C ILE A 11 -16.77 -2.26 -14.07
N SER A 12 -17.31 -3.47 -14.22
CA SER A 12 -18.49 -3.75 -15.05
C SER A 12 -19.80 -3.27 -14.43
N GLY A 13 -19.88 -3.11 -13.12
CA GLY A 13 -21.08 -2.67 -12.42
C GLY A 13 -20.83 -2.44 -10.93
N GLY A 14 -21.86 -1.93 -10.26
CA GLY A 14 -21.79 -1.58 -8.85
C GLY A 14 -21.63 -0.08 -8.61
N GLN A 15 -21.66 0.32 -7.33
CA GLN A 15 -21.51 1.69 -6.89
C GLN A 15 -20.37 1.77 -5.86
N LEU A 16 -19.50 2.75 -6.01
CA LEU A 16 -18.49 3.12 -5.02
C LEU A 16 -18.91 4.46 -4.41
N GLU A 17 -19.04 4.48 -3.10
CA GLU A 17 -19.38 5.69 -2.35
C GLU A 17 -18.30 5.95 -1.28
N LEU A 18 -17.84 7.18 -1.20
CA LEU A 18 -16.92 7.64 -0.17
C LEU A 18 -17.42 8.98 0.39
N ASN A 19 -17.66 9.03 1.69
CA ASN A 19 -18.16 10.22 2.39
C ASN A 19 -19.45 10.80 1.79
N GLY A 20 -20.36 9.94 1.29
CA GLY A 20 -21.63 10.33 0.64
C GLY A 20 -21.48 10.77 -0.82
N GLU A 21 -20.28 10.75 -1.39
CA GLU A 21 -20.01 11.05 -2.79
C GLU A 21 -19.89 9.75 -3.60
N CYS A 22 -20.72 9.61 -4.64
CA CYS A 22 -20.58 8.51 -5.59
C CYS A 22 -19.34 8.73 -6.48
N LEU A 23 -18.44 7.77 -6.48
CA LEU A 23 -17.17 7.84 -7.18
C LEU A 23 -17.07 6.76 -8.27
N ARG A 24 -16.33 7.05 -9.32
CA ARG A 24 -15.90 6.09 -10.31
C ARG A 24 -14.48 6.44 -10.76
N PHE A 25 -13.53 5.64 -10.35
CA PHE A 25 -12.15 5.85 -10.76
C PHE A 25 -11.88 5.13 -12.09
N THR A 26 -11.34 5.85 -13.05
CA THR A 26 -10.89 5.31 -14.34
C THR A 26 -9.36 5.23 -14.42
N SER A 27 -8.68 5.63 -13.36
CA SER A 27 -7.23 5.50 -13.22
C SER A 27 -6.80 5.55 -11.76
N PRO A 28 -5.68 4.88 -11.40
CA PRO A 28 -5.09 4.94 -10.06
C PRO A 28 -4.83 6.37 -9.57
N GLY A 29 -4.43 7.26 -10.49
CA GLY A 29 -4.17 8.66 -10.13
C GLY A 29 -5.40 9.44 -9.63
N GLN A 30 -6.61 9.04 -10.01
CA GLN A 30 -7.85 9.61 -9.48
C GLN A 30 -8.11 9.12 -8.06
N ALA A 31 -7.93 7.81 -7.80
CA ALA A 31 -8.06 7.22 -6.47
C ALA A 31 -7.07 7.85 -5.48
N VAL A 32 -5.81 7.98 -5.88
CA VAL A 32 -4.75 8.64 -5.07
C VAL A 32 -5.13 10.08 -4.72
N LYS A 33 -5.68 10.86 -5.66
CA LYS A 33 -6.15 12.24 -5.38
C LYS A 33 -7.31 12.31 -4.41
N LYS A 34 -8.11 11.26 -4.31
CA LYS A 34 -9.24 11.11 -3.37
C LYS A 34 -8.83 10.41 -2.06
N GLY A 35 -7.52 10.32 -1.79
CA GLY A 35 -7.02 9.75 -0.53
C GLY A 35 -7.08 8.23 -0.45
N VAL A 36 -7.23 7.52 -1.56
CA VAL A 36 -7.21 6.05 -1.58
C VAL A 36 -5.81 5.57 -1.93
N ALA A 37 -5.23 4.75 -1.06
CA ALA A 37 -3.95 4.08 -1.25
C ALA A 37 -4.17 2.58 -1.46
N PHE A 38 -3.31 1.94 -2.27
CA PHE A 38 -3.42 0.52 -2.57
C PHE A 38 -2.06 -0.16 -2.56
N LEU A 39 -1.89 -1.11 -1.65
CA LEU A 39 -0.75 -2.00 -1.60
C LEU A 39 -1.13 -3.31 -2.27
N THR A 40 -0.48 -3.62 -3.38
CA THR A 40 -0.76 -4.78 -4.23
C THR A 40 -0.17 -6.07 -3.65
N GLU A 41 -0.82 -7.20 -3.93
CA GLU A 41 -0.35 -8.55 -3.62
C GLU A 41 1.03 -8.82 -4.25
N ASP A 42 1.19 -8.47 -5.53
CA ASP A 42 2.45 -8.66 -6.25
C ASP A 42 3.43 -7.53 -5.96
N ARG A 43 4.11 -7.67 -4.80
CA ARG A 43 5.12 -6.72 -4.37
C ARG A 43 6.25 -6.58 -5.37
N LYS A 44 6.71 -7.69 -5.99
CA LYS A 44 7.93 -7.72 -6.79
C LYS A 44 7.74 -7.05 -8.16
N ASP A 45 6.65 -7.33 -8.83
CA ASP A 45 6.43 -6.89 -10.21
C ASP A 45 5.60 -5.62 -10.27
N GLN A 46 4.70 -5.39 -9.30
CA GLN A 46 3.80 -4.23 -9.29
C GLN A 46 4.05 -3.25 -8.13
N GLY A 47 4.65 -3.74 -7.04
CA GLY A 47 4.84 -2.93 -5.83
C GLY A 47 6.12 -2.11 -5.85
N ILE A 48 7.28 -2.72 -6.09
CA ILE A 48 8.59 -2.07 -5.96
C ILE A 48 9.24 -1.76 -7.30
N PHE A 49 9.99 -0.67 -7.34
CA PHE A 49 10.96 -0.40 -8.40
C PHE A 49 12.29 -1.07 -8.02
N SER A 50 12.45 -2.34 -8.38
CA SER A 50 13.50 -3.24 -7.88
C SER A 50 14.94 -2.71 -8.09
N GLN A 51 15.17 -1.97 -9.18
CA GLN A 51 16.47 -1.40 -9.51
C GLN A 51 16.73 -0.04 -8.83
N GLN A 52 15.71 0.56 -8.22
CA GLN A 52 15.82 1.84 -7.55
C GLN A 52 16.10 1.67 -6.06
N GLY A 53 16.61 2.72 -5.44
CA GLY A 53 16.88 2.76 -4.00
C GLY A 53 15.60 2.80 -3.16
N VAL A 54 15.76 2.60 -1.87
CA VAL A 54 14.70 2.74 -0.87
C VAL A 54 14.10 4.16 -0.94
N ARG A 55 14.93 5.18 -1.11
CA ARG A 55 14.53 6.58 -1.25
C ARG A 55 13.50 6.77 -2.36
N GLU A 56 13.84 6.37 -3.57
CA GLU A 56 12.98 6.54 -4.76
C GLU A 56 11.67 5.75 -4.60
N ASN A 57 11.76 4.55 -4.02
CA ASN A 57 10.60 3.73 -3.76
C ASN A 57 9.63 4.37 -2.76
N ILE A 58 10.12 5.06 -1.75
CA ILE A 58 9.27 5.75 -0.76
C ILE A 58 8.74 7.08 -1.31
N SER A 59 9.57 7.84 -2.02
CA SER A 59 9.25 9.22 -2.42
C SER A 59 8.30 9.34 -3.62
N VAL A 60 8.18 8.29 -4.45
CA VAL A 60 7.55 8.36 -5.78
C VAL A 60 6.13 8.95 -5.78
N VAL A 61 5.30 8.63 -4.79
CA VAL A 61 3.92 9.17 -4.69
C VAL A 61 3.88 10.61 -4.17
N SER A 62 4.96 11.07 -3.55
CA SER A 62 5.08 12.39 -2.90
C SER A 62 5.98 13.37 -3.65
N LEU A 63 6.44 13.04 -4.86
CA LEU A 63 7.40 13.85 -5.63
C LEU A 63 6.96 15.32 -5.81
N LYS A 64 5.64 15.57 -5.92
CA LYS A 64 5.12 16.95 -6.03
C LYS A 64 5.41 17.78 -4.80
N LYS A 65 5.35 17.18 -3.60
CA LYS A 65 5.65 17.85 -2.32
C LYS A 65 7.16 18.12 -2.15
N LEU A 66 8.02 17.36 -2.86
CA LEU A 66 9.48 17.38 -2.72
C LEU A 66 10.19 18.27 -3.74
N LYS A 67 9.45 18.90 -4.63
CA LYS A 67 10.00 19.87 -5.60
C LYS A 67 10.46 21.16 -4.92
N ASN A 68 11.48 21.75 -5.50
CA ASN A 68 11.88 23.12 -5.25
C ASN A 68 11.80 23.87 -6.58
N LEU A 69 10.78 24.75 -6.73
CA LEU A 69 10.41 25.35 -8.00
C LEU A 69 10.11 24.28 -9.06
N TRP A 70 10.99 24.09 -10.03
CA TRP A 70 10.81 23.18 -11.18
C TRP A 70 11.51 21.82 -11.02
N PHE A 71 12.46 21.70 -10.07
CA PHE A 71 13.31 20.52 -9.91
C PHE A 71 13.04 19.78 -8.63
N LEU A 72 13.24 18.45 -8.66
CA LEU A 72 13.22 17.62 -7.45
C LEU A 72 14.44 17.96 -6.59
N SER A 73 14.21 18.23 -5.31
CA SER A 73 15.29 18.52 -4.36
C SER A 73 15.79 17.25 -3.72
N SER A 74 16.98 16.79 -4.11
CA SER A 74 17.62 15.60 -3.52
C SER A 74 17.77 15.70 -1.99
N ARG A 75 18.00 16.91 -1.46
CA ARG A 75 18.10 17.13 -0.02
C ARG A 75 16.76 16.87 0.68
N LYS A 76 15.66 17.42 0.15
CA LYS A 76 14.31 17.21 0.68
C LYS A 76 13.90 15.75 0.56
N GLU A 77 14.21 15.13 -0.57
CA GLU A 77 13.89 13.73 -0.82
C GLU A 77 14.65 12.79 0.13
N ASN A 78 15.94 13.03 0.35
CA ASN A 78 16.74 12.27 1.30
C ASN A 78 16.22 12.39 2.74
N GLN A 79 15.90 13.61 3.16
CA GLN A 79 15.33 13.84 4.49
C GLN A 79 13.98 13.12 4.63
N PHE A 80 13.09 13.32 3.68
CA PHE A 80 11.77 12.69 3.65
C PHE A 80 11.86 11.15 3.72
N ALA A 81 12.71 10.54 2.89
CA ALA A 81 12.85 9.09 2.90
C ALA A 81 13.38 8.54 4.23
N ARG A 82 14.31 9.27 4.88
CA ARG A 82 14.81 8.89 6.22
C ARG A 82 13.71 8.95 7.26
N GLU A 83 12.95 10.06 7.30
CA GLU A 83 11.82 10.23 8.22
C GLU A 83 10.77 9.11 8.05
N GLN A 84 10.45 8.73 6.80
CA GLN A 84 9.51 7.65 6.55
C GLN A 84 10.09 6.27 6.94
N CYS A 85 11.39 6.04 6.71
CA CYS A 85 12.06 4.83 7.17
C CYS A 85 12.04 4.70 8.70
N GLU A 86 12.28 5.80 9.41
CA GLU A 86 12.26 5.84 10.88
C GLU A 86 10.86 5.56 11.43
N LYS A 87 9.82 6.23 10.89
CA LYS A 87 8.42 6.05 11.30
C LYS A 87 7.97 4.58 11.26
N LEU A 88 8.34 3.85 10.22
CA LEU A 88 7.94 2.44 10.07
C LEU A 88 9.07 1.45 10.40
N THR A 89 10.15 1.93 10.98
CA THR A 89 11.29 1.08 11.38
C THR A 89 11.79 0.22 10.22
N VAL A 90 11.97 0.82 9.03
CA VAL A 90 12.55 0.15 7.86
C VAL A 90 14.05 -0.04 8.09
N LYS A 91 14.47 -1.29 8.28
CA LYS A 91 15.87 -1.63 8.51
C LYS A 91 16.64 -1.60 7.18
N THR A 92 17.45 -0.57 6.98
CA THR A 92 18.37 -0.44 5.84
C THR A 92 19.68 0.22 6.28
N SER A 93 20.78 -0.17 5.67
CA SER A 93 22.08 0.48 5.91
C SER A 93 22.20 1.84 5.21
N SER A 94 21.40 2.06 4.17
CA SER A 94 21.34 3.32 3.43
C SER A 94 20.03 3.44 2.65
N ILE A 95 19.48 4.65 2.58
CA ILE A 95 18.31 4.95 1.73
C ILE A 95 18.60 4.82 0.23
N HIS A 96 19.89 4.80 -0.15
CA HIS A 96 20.33 4.61 -1.53
C HIS A 96 20.53 3.13 -1.91
N LYS A 97 20.43 2.22 -0.93
CA LYS A 97 20.50 0.79 -1.18
C LYS A 97 19.30 0.36 -2.03
N LYS A 98 19.52 -0.50 -3.03
CA LYS A 98 18.43 -1.03 -3.84
C LYS A 98 17.40 -1.72 -2.96
N ILE A 99 16.12 -1.43 -3.17
CA ILE A 99 15.04 -2.00 -2.37
C ILE A 99 14.99 -3.53 -2.50
N ALA A 100 15.37 -4.09 -3.65
CA ALA A 100 15.44 -5.53 -3.89
C ALA A 100 16.40 -6.26 -2.94
N GLU A 101 17.39 -5.56 -2.36
CA GLU A 101 18.36 -6.13 -1.43
C GLU A 101 17.86 -6.18 0.03
N LEU A 102 16.69 -5.62 0.31
CA LEU A 102 16.07 -5.69 1.63
C LEU A 102 15.34 -7.02 1.82
N SER A 103 15.18 -7.43 3.08
CA SER A 103 14.26 -8.54 3.42
C SER A 103 12.83 -8.21 3.02
N GLY A 104 12.00 -9.24 2.78
CA GLY A 104 10.61 -9.07 2.40
C GLY A 104 9.80 -8.18 3.34
N GLY A 105 10.00 -8.33 4.65
CA GLY A 105 9.35 -7.47 5.65
C GLY A 105 9.79 -6.00 5.56
N ASN A 106 11.07 -5.71 5.27
CA ASN A 106 11.52 -4.33 5.10
C ASN A 106 11.07 -3.72 3.76
N GLN A 107 10.98 -4.52 2.70
CA GLN A 107 10.35 -4.08 1.45
C GLN A 107 8.90 -3.68 1.67
N GLN A 108 8.14 -4.50 2.42
CA GLN A 108 6.74 -4.24 2.74
C GLN A 108 6.57 -2.97 3.57
N LYS A 109 7.42 -2.78 4.59
CA LYS A 109 7.43 -1.55 5.39
C LYS A 109 7.75 -0.31 4.55
N ALA A 110 8.68 -0.42 3.59
CA ALA A 110 8.96 0.69 2.66
C ALA A 110 7.78 1.01 1.74
N LEU A 111 7.02 0.01 1.30
CA LEU A 111 5.79 0.22 0.53
C LEU A 111 4.67 0.85 1.36
N LEU A 112 4.49 0.42 2.62
CA LEU A 112 3.57 1.06 3.56
C LEU A 112 3.99 2.51 3.81
N ALA A 113 5.29 2.77 4.01
CA ALA A 113 5.84 4.13 4.16
C ALA A 113 5.51 5.02 2.97
N ARG A 114 5.64 4.51 1.75
CA ARG A 114 5.26 5.20 0.51
C ARG A 114 3.83 5.69 0.55
N TRP A 115 2.89 4.78 0.87
CA TRP A 115 1.47 5.08 0.83
C TRP A 115 1.02 5.98 1.98
N LEU A 116 1.53 5.76 3.19
CA LEU A 116 1.22 6.60 4.35
C LEU A 116 1.75 8.04 4.19
N ALA A 117 2.80 8.24 3.42
CA ALA A 117 3.37 9.56 3.13
C ALA A 117 2.44 10.50 2.34
N MET A 118 1.37 9.98 1.78
CA MET A 118 0.33 10.79 1.12
C MET A 118 -0.85 11.16 2.02
N ASP A 119 -0.82 10.72 3.29
CA ASP A 119 -1.89 10.91 4.28
C ASP A 119 -3.24 10.37 3.75
N PRO A 120 -3.36 9.05 3.48
CA PRO A 120 -4.56 8.49 2.88
C PRO A 120 -5.74 8.46 3.86
N GLU A 121 -6.97 8.59 3.34
CA GLU A 121 -8.20 8.32 4.09
C GLU A 121 -8.50 6.82 4.13
N ILE A 122 -8.16 6.11 3.04
CA ILE A 122 -8.38 4.66 2.90
C ILE A 122 -7.07 4.01 2.44
N LEU A 123 -6.70 2.94 3.13
CA LEU A 123 -5.57 2.09 2.77
C LEU A 123 -6.07 0.67 2.47
N ILE A 124 -5.95 0.26 1.22
CA ILE A 124 -6.26 -1.10 0.77
C ILE A 124 -4.96 -1.91 0.79
N LEU A 125 -4.99 -3.06 1.47
CA LEU A 125 -3.87 -3.98 1.63
C LEU A 125 -4.25 -5.34 1.05
N ASP A 126 -3.64 -5.70 -0.06
CA ASP A 126 -3.87 -6.99 -0.73
C ASP A 126 -2.73 -7.94 -0.39
N GLU A 127 -3.04 -9.00 0.36
CA GLU A 127 -2.09 -9.99 0.88
C GLU A 127 -0.85 -9.35 1.55
N PRO A 128 -1.02 -8.48 2.57
CA PRO A 128 0.05 -7.63 3.09
C PRO A 128 1.23 -8.40 3.69
N THR A 129 1.06 -9.65 4.07
CA THR A 129 2.11 -10.48 4.68
C THR A 129 2.55 -11.66 3.83
N LYS A 130 2.10 -11.75 2.57
CA LYS A 130 2.48 -12.83 1.66
C LYS A 130 3.99 -12.83 1.40
N GLY A 131 4.61 -13.99 1.58
CA GLY A 131 6.05 -14.15 1.36
C GLY A 131 6.93 -13.39 2.36
N ILE A 132 6.41 -13.14 3.56
CA ILE A 132 7.14 -12.52 4.69
C ILE A 132 7.36 -13.57 5.79
N ASP A 133 8.50 -13.50 6.45
CA ASP A 133 8.79 -14.36 7.59
C ASP A 133 7.88 -14.07 8.79
N VAL A 134 7.70 -15.09 9.68
CA VAL A 134 6.76 -15.01 10.80
C VAL A 134 7.04 -13.85 11.75
N GLY A 135 8.31 -13.55 12.00
CA GLY A 135 8.71 -12.46 12.89
C GLY A 135 8.32 -11.09 12.30
N ALA A 136 8.53 -10.91 11.01
CA ALA A 136 8.18 -9.67 10.32
C ALA A 136 6.65 -9.52 10.13
N LYS A 137 5.86 -10.61 10.03
CA LYS A 137 4.40 -10.55 9.99
C LYS A 137 3.84 -9.83 11.22
N ALA A 138 4.32 -10.17 12.42
CA ALA A 138 3.87 -9.54 13.66
C ALA A 138 4.15 -8.01 13.67
N GLU A 139 5.29 -7.58 13.11
CA GLU A 139 5.59 -6.16 12.96
C GLU A 139 4.60 -5.46 11.99
N ILE A 140 4.27 -6.10 10.86
CA ILE A 140 3.29 -5.57 9.89
C ILE A 140 1.89 -5.47 10.54
N TYR A 141 1.45 -6.48 11.29
CA TYR A 141 0.15 -6.43 11.98
C TYR A 141 0.07 -5.27 12.98
N ARG A 142 1.16 -5.02 13.72
CA ARG A 142 1.22 -3.87 14.62
C ARG A 142 1.10 -2.56 13.83
N ILE A 143 1.85 -2.41 12.75
CA ILE A 143 1.78 -1.23 11.89
C ILE A 143 0.36 -1.01 11.37
N ILE A 144 -0.33 -2.06 10.89
CA ILE A 144 -1.71 -1.97 10.40
C ILE A 144 -2.66 -1.47 11.49
N ARG A 145 -2.54 -1.99 12.72
CA ARG A 145 -3.35 -1.53 13.86
C ARG A 145 -3.06 -0.08 14.23
N ASP A 146 -1.79 0.30 14.24
CA ASP A 146 -1.38 1.69 14.54
C ASP A 146 -1.92 2.68 13.48
N ILE A 147 -1.98 2.26 12.21
CA ILE A 147 -2.59 3.02 11.11
C ILE A 147 -4.09 3.20 11.35
N ALA A 148 -4.80 2.12 11.65
CA ALA A 148 -6.24 2.17 11.92
C ALA A 148 -6.55 3.02 13.16
N ALA A 149 -5.73 2.93 14.21
CA ALA A 149 -5.86 3.75 15.41
C ALA A 149 -5.68 5.27 15.17
N GLN A 150 -4.98 5.65 14.07
CA GLN A 150 -4.86 7.04 13.63
C GLN A 150 -6.08 7.54 12.84
N GLY A 151 -7.11 6.69 12.65
CA GLY A 151 -8.35 7.04 11.95
C GLY A 151 -8.34 6.75 10.45
N ILE A 152 -7.30 6.12 9.93
CA ILE A 152 -7.26 5.67 8.54
C ILE A 152 -8.13 4.41 8.39
N SER A 153 -9.07 4.40 7.46
CA SER A 153 -9.86 3.21 7.14
C SER A 153 -8.99 2.18 6.42
N VAL A 154 -8.86 0.98 7.00
CA VAL A 154 -8.03 -0.07 6.41
C VAL A 154 -8.90 -1.21 5.88
N ILE A 155 -8.68 -1.59 4.62
CA ILE A 155 -9.29 -2.76 3.99
C ILE A 155 -8.19 -3.79 3.78
N VAL A 156 -8.30 -4.95 4.44
CA VAL A 156 -7.34 -6.05 4.30
C VAL A 156 -7.97 -7.17 3.50
N VAL A 157 -7.30 -7.61 2.45
CA VAL A 157 -7.61 -8.83 1.73
C VAL A 157 -6.53 -9.83 2.06
N SER A 158 -6.90 -11.00 2.56
CA SER A 158 -5.96 -12.06 2.89
C SER A 158 -6.60 -13.43 2.71
N SER A 159 -5.81 -14.38 2.27
CA SER A 159 -6.13 -15.81 2.24
C SER A 159 -5.87 -16.51 3.59
N GLU A 160 -5.16 -15.85 4.51
CA GLU A 160 -4.84 -16.37 5.83
C GLU A 160 -5.93 -16.00 6.84
N LEU A 161 -6.82 -16.94 7.18
CA LEU A 161 -7.92 -16.69 8.13
C LEU A 161 -7.45 -16.16 9.50
N PRO A 162 -6.33 -16.64 10.11
CA PRO A 162 -5.84 -16.06 11.35
C PRO A 162 -5.44 -14.58 11.24
N GLU A 163 -4.94 -14.14 10.08
CA GLU A 163 -4.64 -12.72 9.82
C GLU A 163 -5.91 -11.87 9.85
N ILE A 164 -6.93 -12.29 9.12
CA ILE A 164 -8.21 -11.58 9.05
C ILE A 164 -8.87 -11.49 10.43
N ILE A 165 -8.95 -12.60 11.18
CA ILE A 165 -9.54 -12.60 12.53
C ILE A 165 -8.75 -11.70 13.49
N GLY A 166 -7.43 -11.66 13.36
CA GLY A 166 -6.57 -10.88 14.26
C GLY A 166 -6.51 -9.38 13.98
N LEU A 167 -6.92 -8.95 12.79
CA LEU A 167 -6.77 -7.55 12.34
C LEU A 167 -8.11 -6.83 12.15
N SER A 168 -9.21 -7.54 11.89
CA SER A 168 -10.42 -6.93 11.36
C SER A 168 -11.53 -6.80 12.40
N ASP A 169 -12.21 -5.66 12.42
CA ASP A 169 -13.43 -5.43 13.19
C ASP A 169 -14.66 -6.01 12.47
N ARG A 170 -14.60 -6.09 11.12
CA ARG A 170 -15.65 -6.62 10.26
C ARG A 170 -15.03 -7.51 9.18
N ILE A 171 -15.65 -8.67 8.93
CA ILE A 171 -15.15 -9.66 7.97
C ILE A 171 -16.23 -9.95 6.93
N TYR A 172 -15.83 -9.95 5.65
CA TYR A 172 -16.64 -10.40 4.53
C TYR A 172 -15.96 -11.62 3.91
N ALA A 173 -16.60 -12.79 4.03
CA ALA A 173 -16.14 -14.00 3.35
C ALA A 173 -16.75 -14.06 1.95
N VAL A 174 -15.91 -14.24 0.93
CA VAL A 174 -16.32 -14.39 -0.46
C VAL A 174 -15.95 -15.79 -0.93
N SER A 175 -16.94 -16.52 -1.43
CA SER A 175 -16.72 -17.80 -2.12
C SER A 175 -16.93 -17.59 -3.62
N TYR A 176 -15.87 -17.77 -4.39
CA TYR A 176 -15.98 -17.77 -5.86
C TYR A 176 -16.37 -19.18 -6.32
N THR A 177 -17.66 -19.45 -6.43
CA THR A 177 -18.14 -20.59 -7.20
C THR A 177 -17.94 -20.28 -8.68
N HIS A 178 -16.93 -20.86 -9.30
CA HIS A 178 -16.84 -20.89 -10.74
C HIS A 178 -18.02 -21.73 -11.28
N LEU A 179 -19.08 -21.08 -11.71
CA LEU A 179 -20.01 -21.69 -12.65
C LEU A 179 -19.20 -21.92 -13.93
N ARG A 180 -18.69 -23.14 -14.10
CA ARG A 180 -18.30 -23.60 -15.45
C ARG A 180 -19.60 -23.60 -16.25
N ALA A 181 -19.73 -22.65 -17.16
CA ALA A 181 -20.67 -22.79 -18.25
C ALA A 181 -20.25 -24.06 -18.99
N HIS A 182 -21.05 -25.09 -18.89
CA HIS A 182 -20.97 -26.22 -19.81
C HIS A 182 -21.51 -25.71 -21.15
N GLU A 183 -20.63 -25.59 -22.15
CA GLU A 183 -21.02 -25.64 -23.53
C GLU A 183 -21.53 -27.05 -23.89
#